data_e8cd284b7169e583b34f81a5d4dc42aa
#
_entry.id   e8cd284b7169e583b34f81a5d4dc42aa
#
_cell.length_a   1.000
_cell.length_b   1.000
_cell.length_c   1.000
_cell.angle_alpha   90.00
_cell.angle_beta   90.00
_cell.angle_gamma   90.00
#
_symmetry.space_group_name_H-M   'P 1'
#
loop_
_entity.id
_entity.type
_entity.pdbx_description
1 polymer ?
#
loop_
_entity_poly.entity_id
_entity_poly.type
_entity_poly.pdbx_seq_one_letter_code
_entity_poly.pdbx_strand_id
1 'polypeptide(L)'
;MRRKLATLLLCFTLASGASSSAALASPQVDTSRVPQFKAEQTAQKHCPGDTVVWLNTYSGIWHYKGAKYWMNTKYGAFVCADEAGRLGMRASRDGS
;
A
#
# COMPACT_ATOMS: atom_id res chain seq x y z
N MET A 1 -6.23 60.40 30.35
CA MET A 1 -6.23 59.79 30.07
C MET A 1 -6.27 58.73 29.71
N ARG A 2 -6.34 58.52 29.65
CA ARG A 2 -6.35 57.60 29.21
C ARG A 2 -6.30 56.45 28.90
N ARG A 3 -6.35 56.03 28.64
CA ARG A 3 -6.31 55.08 28.21
C ARG A 3 -6.32 54.04 27.96
N LYS A 4 -6.38 53.46 27.63
CA LYS A 4 -6.41 52.54 27.21
C LYS A 4 -6.34 51.54 26.87
N LEU A 5 -6.39 51.11 26.54
CA LEU A 5 -6.37 50.21 26.13
C LEU A 5 -6.38 49.17 25.82
N ALA A 6 -6.46 48.82 25.42
CA ALA A 6 -6.36 47.83 25.10
C ALA A 6 -6.41 46.77 24.74
N THR A 7 -6.52 46.36 24.56
CA THR A 7 -6.52 45.38 24.19
C THR A 7 -6.48 44.36 23.72
N LEU A 8 -6.49 43.91 23.52
CA LEU A 8 -6.51 42.99 23.01
C LEU A 8 -6.59 41.88 22.70
N LEU A 9 -6.57 41.38 22.44
CA LEU A 9 -6.65 40.38 22.15
C LEU A 9 -6.62 39.39 21.66
N LEU A 10 -6.59 38.95 21.34
CA LEU A 10 -6.59 38.01 20.84
C LEU A 10 -6.71 36.89 20.65
N CYS A 11 -6.74 36.36 20.34
CA CYS A 11 -6.78 35.33 20.17
C CYS A 11 -6.82 34.38 19.54
N PHE A 12 -6.86 33.93 19.34
CA PHE A 12 -6.87 33.00 18.72
C PHE A 12 -7.00 31.92 18.60
N THR A 13 -6.93 31.29 18.22
CA THR A 13 -6.92 30.39 18.01
C THR A 13 -6.94 29.43 17.54
N LEU A 14 -7.04 28.90 17.24
CA LEU A 14 -7.03 28.03 16.74
C LEU A 14 -7.07 27.01 16.41
N ALA A 15 -7.08 26.46 16.05
CA ALA A 15 -7.05 25.64 15.72
C ALA A 15 -7.04 24.69 15.33
N SER A 16 -7.10 24.09 15.12
CA SER A 16 -6.99 23.28 14.73
C SER A 16 -7.14 22.27 14.39
N GLY A 17 -7.24 21.77 14.19
CA GLY A 17 -7.25 20.88 13.83
C GLY A 17 -7.41 19.99 13.37
N ALA A 18 -7.51 19.56 13.14
CA ALA A 18 -7.50 18.82 12.76
C ALA A 18 -7.45 17.87 12.28
N SER A 19 -7.77 17.44 11.87
CA SER A 19 -7.54 16.64 11.33
C SER A 19 -7.41 15.46 11.42
N SER A 20 -7.20 14.96 11.48
CA SER A 20 -7.04 13.83 11.68
C SER A 20 -7.89 12.85 11.28
N SER A 21 -8.78 13.01 10.79
CA SER A 21 -9.68 12.01 10.39
C SER A 21 -9.10 11.02 9.46
N ALA A 22 -8.08 11.37 8.79
CA ALA A 22 -7.47 10.43 7.91
C ALA A 22 -7.01 9.18 8.60
N ALA A 23 -6.76 9.27 9.88
CA ALA A 23 -6.27 8.13 10.58
C ALA A 23 -7.26 6.99 10.68
N LEU A 24 -8.52 7.26 10.39
CA LEU A 24 -9.51 6.21 10.48
C LEU A 24 -9.47 5.24 9.33
N ALA A 25 -8.86 5.63 8.22
CA ALA A 25 -8.80 4.74 7.09
C ALA A 25 -7.77 3.66 7.35
N SER A 26 -8.13 2.42 7.05
CA SER A 26 -7.14 1.35 7.06
C SER A 26 -6.11 1.64 6.01
N PRO A 27 -4.84 1.49 6.33
CA PRO A 27 -3.83 1.63 5.31
C PRO A 27 -4.03 0.57 4.26
N GLN A 28 -4.10 0.98 3.05
CA GLN A 28 -4.14 0.06 1.93
C GLN A 28 -2.74 -0.11 1.39
N VAL A 29 -2.40 -1.34 1.04
CA VAL A 29 -1.12 -1.61 0.40
C VAL A 29 -1.15 -0.99 -0.98
N ASP A 30 -0.13 -0.20 -1.29
CA ASP A 30 -0.02 0.41 -2.60
C ASP A 30 0.68 -0.56 -3.54
N THR A 31 -0.12 -1.36 -4.23
CA THR A 31 0.42 -2.36 -5.15
C THR A 31 1.02 -1.76 -6.40
N SER A 32 0.77 -0.48 -6.67
CA SER A 32 1.34 0.16 -7.85
C SER A 32 2.84 0.39 -7.75
N ARG A 33 3.39 0.27 -6.55
CA ARG A 33 4.81 0.52 -6.35
C ARG A 33 5.69 -0.68 -6.66
N VAL A 34 5.14 -1.87 -6.76
CA VAL A 34 5.93 -3.04 -7.10
C VAL A 34 5.95 -3.20 -8.62
N PRO A 35 7.11 -3.53 -9.20
CA PRO A 35 7.14 -3.82 -10.64
C PRO A 35 6.22 -4.98 -10.97
N GLN A 36 5.36 -4.78 -11.94
CA GLN A 36 4.32 -5.74 -12.33
C GLN A 36 4.56 -6.19 -13.76
N PHE A 37 4.35 -7.46 -14.00
CA PHE A 37 4.62 -8.07 -15.29
C PHE A 37 3.42 -8.89 -15.74
N LYS A 38 3.25 -8.98 -17.04
CA LYS A 38 2.16 -9.76 -17.63
C LYS A 38 2.57 -11.20 -17.91
N ALA A 39 3.85 -11.48 -17.87
CA ALA A 39 4.36 -12.83 -18.12
C ALA A 39 5.28 -13.23 -17.01
N GLU A 40 5.18 -14.49 -16.62
CA GLU A 40 6.01 -15.05 -15.56
C GLU A 40 7.49 -14.94 -15.90
N GLN A 41 7.84 -15.23 -17.15
CA GLN A 41 9.24 -15.21 -17.58
C GLN A 41 9.84 -13.81 -17.50
N THR A 42 9.05 -12.80 -17.81
CA THR A 42 9.52 -11.42 -17.75
C THR A 42 9.81 -11.03 -16.30
N ALA A 43 8.93 -11.42 -15.40
CA ALA A 43 9.16 -11.18 -13.98
C ALA A 43 10.41 -11.90 -13.50
N GLN A 44 10.59 -13.16 -13.91
CA GLN A 44 11.75 -13.94 -13.46
C GLN A 44 13.05 -13.34 -13.97
N LYS A 45 13.04 -12.76 -15.17
CA LYS A 45 14.25 -12.09 -15.67
C LYS A 45 14.58 -10.83 -14.88
N HIS A 46 13.54 -10.16 -14.41
CA HIS A 46 13.73 -8.97 -13.57
C HIS A 46 14.35 -9.33 -12.22
N CYS A 47 14.02 -10.49 -11.68
CA CYS A 47 14.50 -10.91 -10.37
C CYS A 47 14.95 -12.38 -10.40
N PRO A 48 16.09 -12.67 -11.03
CA PRO A 48 16.47 -14.08 -11.25
C PRO A 48 16.72 -14.87 -9.97
N GLY A 49 17.02 -14.21 -8.87
CA GLY A 49 17.25 -14.87 -7.60
C GLY A 49 16.03 -14.94 -6.69
N ASP A 50 14.88 -14.49 -7.17
CA ASP A 50 13.69 -14.41 -6.35
C ASP A 50 12.59 -15.33 -6.89
N THR A 51 11.55 -15.50 -6.12
CA THR A 51 10.40 -16.31 -6.53
C THR A 51 9.37 -15.39 -7.18
N VAL A 52 8.93 -15.75 -8.37
CA VAL A 52 7.84 -15.04 -9.02
C VAL A 52 6.53 -15.56 -8.46
N VAL A 53 5.65 -14.65 -8.11
CA VAL A 53 4.35 -14.96 -7.52
C VAL A 53 3.26 -14.20 -8.26
N TRP A 54 2.03 -14.66 -8.09
CA TRP A 54 0.86 -13.99 -8.66
C TRP A 54 0.26 -13.06 -7.62
N LEU A 55 0.31 -11.78 -7.86
CA LEU A 55 -0.20 -10.78 -6.93
C LEU A 55 -1.61 -10.40 -7.30
N ASN A 56 -2.52 -10.49 -6.35
CA ASN A 56 -3.80 -9.82 -6.47
C ASN A 56 -3.54 -8.34 -6.23
N THR A 57 -3.63 -7.55 -7.29
CA THR A 57 -3.26 -6.14 -7.22
C THR A 57 -4.28 -5.31 -6.46
N TYR A 58 -5.45 -5.86 -6.19
CA TYR A 58 -6.43 -5.16 -5.38
C TYR A 58 -6.15 -5.31 -3.89
N SER A 59 -5.81 -6.53 -3.46
CA SER A 59 -5.65 -6.82 -2.03
C SER A 59 -4.22 -6.76 -1.53
N GLY A 60 -3.23 -6.85 -2.42
CA GLY A 60 -1.84 -6.92 -2.00
C GLY A 60 -1.44 -8.29 -1.48
N ILE A 61 -2.23 -9.31 -1.79
CA ILE A 61 -1.94 -10.68 -1.37
C ILE A 61 -1.47 -11.46 -2.58
N TRP A 62 -0.36 -12.18 -2.43
CA TRP A 62 0.15 -12.96 -3.53
C TRP A 62 -0.08 -14.45 -3.31
N HIS A 63 -0.05 -15.20 -4.41
CA HIS A 63 -0.27 -16.64 -4.45
C HIS A 63 0.90 -17.30 -5.15
N TYR A 64 1.34 -18.43 -4.61
CA TYR A 64 2.43 -19.18 -5.20
C TYR A 64 1.92 -20.04 -6.36
N LYS A 65 2.83 -20.36 -7.26
CA LYS A 65 2.51 -21.20 -8.41
C LYS A 65 1.95 -22.54 -7.92
N GLY A 66 0.85 -22.97 -8.54
CA GLY A 66 0.18 -24.18 -8.13
C GLY A 66 -0.94 -23.98 -7.14
N ALA A 67 -1.05 -22.82 -6.56
CA ALA A 67 -2.14 -22.52 -5.63
C ALA A 67 -3.42 -22.20 -6.39
N LYS A 68 -4.53 -22.27 -5.67
CA LYS A 68 -5.87 -22.11 -6.28
C LYS A 68 -6.02 -20.79 -7.04
N TYR A 69 -5.48 -19.72 -6.49
CA TYR A 69 -5.68 -18.40 -7.07
C TYR A 69 -4.48 -17.92 -7.90
N TRP A 70 -3.55 -18.80 -8.19
CA TRP A 70 -2.48 -18.50 -9.14
C TRP A 70 -3.10 -18.18 -10.51
N MET A 71 -2.83 -16.98 -11.02
CA MET A 71 -3.39 -16.48 -12.28
C MET A 71 -4.92 -16.55 -12.33
N ASN A 72 -5.55 -16.54 -11.18
CA ASN A 72 -6.99 -16.76 -11.10
C ASN A 72 -7.64 -15.76 -10.15
N THR A 73 -7.36 -14.48 -10.36
CA THR A 73 -7.99 -13.38 -9.64
C THR A 73 -8.45 -12.36 -10.67
N LYS A 74 -9.44 -11.58 -10.31
CA LYS A 74 -9.97 -10.57 -11.21
C LYS A 74 -8.90 -9.54 -11.59
N TYR A 75 -8.08 -9.15 -10.62
CA TYR A 75 -6.97 -8.23 -10.83
C TYR A 75 -5.70 -8.95 -10.45
N GLY A 76 -4.69 -8.88 -11.29
CA GLY A 76 -3.47 -9.57 -10.95
C GLY A 76 -2.32 -9.27 -11.87
N ALA A 77 -1.13 -9.60 -11.39
CA ALA A 77 0.10 -9.45 -12.15
C ALA A 77 1.16 -10.35 -11.54
N PHE A 78 2.16 -10.69 -12.34
CA PHE A 78 3.34 -11.38 -11.81
C PHE A 78 4.27 -10.37 -11.16
N VAL A 79 4.75 -10.69 -9.98
CA VAL A 79 5.67 -9.84 -9.25
C VAL A 79 6.72 -10.72 -8.58
N CYS A 80 7.80 -10.09 -8.12
CA CYS A 80 8.84 -10.78 -7.38
C CYS A 80 8.52 -10.70 -5.90
N ALA A 81 8.53 -11.84 -5.22
CA ALA A 81 8.05 -11.94 -3.85
C ALA A 81 8.80 -11.02 -2.89
N ASP A 82 10.15 -10.97 -2.99
CA ASP A 82 10.92 -10.12 -2.09
C ASP A 82 10.61 -8.65 -2.29
N GLU A 83 10.49 -8.21 -3.54
CA GLU A 83 10.13 -6.82 -3.82
C GLU A 83 8.76 -6.49 -3.25
N ALA A 84 7.80 -7.38 -3.48
CA ALA A 84 6.44 -7.17 -3.00
C ALA A 84 6.41 -7.14 -1.48
N GLY A 85 7.15 -8.03 -0.85
CA GLY A 85 7.22 -8.08 0.61
C GLY A 85 7.78 -6.80 1.21
N ARG A 86 8.83 -6.26 0.60
CA ARG A 86 9.43 -5.02 1.08
C ARG A 86 8.47 -3.83 0.96
N LEU A 87 7.50 -3.93 0.08
CA LEU A 87 6.52 -2.87 -0.12
C LEU A 87 5.20 -3.14 0.61
N GLY A 88 5.20 -4.11 1.52
CA GLY A 88 4.06 -4.34 2.39
C GLY A 88 3.05 -5.38 1.91
N MET A 89 3.28 -5.98 0.75
CA MET A 89 2.44 -7.06 0.27
C MET A 89 2.81 -8.36 1.00
N ARG A 90 1.94 -9.35 0.96
CA ARG A 90 2.20 -10.58 1.69
C ARG A 90 1.60 -11.79 1.01
N ALA A 91 2.10 -12.94 1.40
CA ALA A 91 1.59 -14.20 0.89
C ALA A 91 0.21 -14.50 1.46
N SER A 92 -0.57 -15.26 0.72
CA SER A 92 -1.83 -15.79 1.21
C SER A 92 -1.57 -16.66 2.43
N ARG A 93 -2.38 -16.50 3.46
CA ARG A 93 -2.18 -17.22 4.73
C ARG A 93 -2.71 -18.62 4.72
N ASP A 94 -3.62 -18.91 3.80
CA ASP A 94 -4.24 -20.23 3.72
C ASP A 94 -3.66 -21.08 2.60
N GLY A 95 -2.60 -20.62 1.95
CA GLY A 95 -1.97 -21.37 0.89
C GLY A 95 -2.70 -21.30 -0.44
N SER A 96 -3.74 -20.54 -0.54
CA SER A 96 -4.46 -20.40 -1.81
C SER A 96 -3.95 -19.18 -2.61
#